data_266f3c44b029568e25a8b54e48a37806
#
_entry.id   266f3c44b029568e25a8b54e48a37806
#
_cell.length_a   1.000
_cell.length_b   1.000
_cell.length_c   1.000
_cell.angle_alpha   90.00
_cell.angle_beta   90.00
_cell.angle_gamma   90.00
#
_symmetry.space_group_name_H-M   'P 1'
#
loop_
_entity.id
_entity.type
_entity.pdbx_description
1 polymer ?
#
loop_
_entity_poly.entity_id
_entity_poly.type
_entity_poly.pdbx_seq_one_letter_code
_entity_poly.pdbx_strand_id
1 'polypeptide(L)'
;MFNSLIRQCVFLVLTFLILTLISYLILMQDPLNAELMTPHFYSGYFHYLVRLIQGDLGISYNGGEALKSTIFTVLPPTLELCFCAILLATLFGIPLGLIGAIYPANFIGKTIRTLSAVGLSLPVFWIAPILLYFSAINAWEISAIGQYNLLYEIKPISGFPIIDVWFVEAPYRIKIIQNVLQHLALPTLVLTILPTMEIVRLVQQR
;
A
#
# COMPACT_ATOMS: atom_id res chain seq x y z
N MET A 1 27.79 -9.26 -16.91
CA MET A 1 26.36 -9.01 -16.86
C MET A 1 25.54 -10.30 -16.82
N PHE A 2 25.73 -11.27 -17.72
CA PHE A 2 24.97 -12.53 -17.77
C PHE A 2 25.00 -13.33 -16.46
N ASN A 3 26.18 -13.54 -15.88
CA ASN A 3 26.33 -14.22 -14.58
C ASN A 3 25.65 -13.50 -13.41
N SER A 4 25.52 -12.16 -13.46
CA SER A 4 24.80 -11.38 -12.45
C SER A 4 23.30 -11.62 -12.53
N LEU A 5 22.73 -11.65 -13.73
CA LEU A 5 21.32 -11.95 -13.95
C LEU A 5 20.94 -13.35 -13.50
N ILE A 6 21.76 -14.36 -13.89
CA ILE A 6 21.52 -15.76 -13.45
C ILE A 6 21.55 -15.82 -11.92
N ARG A 7 22.54 -15.20 -11.27
CA ARG A 7 22.62 -15.18 -9.82
C ARG A 7 21.39 -14.54 -9.18
N GLN A 8 20.90 -13.42 -9.72
CA GLN A 8 19.69 -12.77 -9.24
C GLN A 8 18.45 -13.65 -9.42
N CYS A 9 18.28 -14.30 -10.56
CA CYS A 9 17.19 -15.26 -10.79
C CYS A 9 17.23 -16.44 -9.81
N VAL A 10 18.42 -17.00 -9.57
CA VAL A 10 18.59 -18.08 -8.59
C VAL A 10 18.22 -17.63 -7.18
N PHE A 11 18.66 -16.43 -6.76
CA PHE A 11 18.27 -15.88 -5.47
C PHE A 11 16.76 -15.66 -5.35
N LEU A 12 16.11 -15.15 -6.39
CA LEU A 12 14.65 -14.97 -6.40
C LEU A 12 13.91 -16.29 -6.25
N VAL A 13 14.32 -17.32 -7.01
CA VAL A 13 13.72 -18.66 -6.93
C VAL A 13 13.94 -19.28 -5.55
N LEU A 14 15.15 -19.19 -4.99
CA LEU A 14 15.44 -19.70 -3.65
C LEU A 14 14.63 -18.97 -2.59
N THR A 15 14.53 -17.64 -2.66
CA THR A 15 13.72 -16.83 -1.74
C THR A 15 12.25 -17.23 -1.83
N PHE A 16 11.72 -17.40 -3.03
CA PHE A 16 10.36 -17.86 -3.24
C PHE A 16 10.11 -19.24 -2.62
N LEU A 17 10.99 -20.20 -2.86
CA LEU A 17 10.89 -21.55 -2.29
C LEU A 17 10.96 -21.56 -0.77
N ILE A 18 11.85 -20.74 -0.18
CA ILE A 18 11.94 -20.61 1.28
C ILE A 18 10.66 -20.02 1.87
N LEU A 19 10.14 -18.94 1.27
CA LEU A 19 8.93 -18.28 1.73
C LEU A 19 7.71 -19.20 1.62
N THR A 20 7.56 -19.93 0.51
CA THR A 20 6.46 -20.90 0.33
C THR A 20 6.59 -22.08 1.28
N LEU A 21 7.81 -22.53 1.59
CA LEU A 21 8.04 -23.57 2.58
C LEU A 21 7.65 -23.12 3.99
N ILE A 22 8.04 -21.92 4.39
CA ILE A 22 7.65 -21.34 5.69
C ILE A 22 6.13 -21.20 5.76
N SER A 23 5.49 -20.68 4.70
CA SER A 23 4.03 -20.57 4.64
C SER A 23 3.34 -21.93 4.76
N TYR A 24 3.86 -22.95 4.08
CA TYR A 24 3.34 -24.33 4.18
C TYR A 24 3.46 -24.88 5.61
N LEU A 25 4.62 -24.66 6.27
CA LEU A 25 4.82 -25.11 7.65
C LEU A 25 3.86 -24.44 8.64
N ILE A 26 3.54 -23.15 8.42
CA ILE A 26 2.56 -22.42 9.22
C ILE A 26 1.15 -22.99 8.97
N LEU A 27 0.78 -23.21 7.71
CA LEU A 27 -0.51 -23.77 7.33
C LEU A 27 -0.73 -25.18 7.88
N MET A 28 0.32 -26.00 7.97
CA MET A 28 0.24 -27.34 8.57
C MET A 28 -0.13 -27.32 10.07
N GLN A 29 0.10 -26.20 10.76
CA GLN A 29 -0.27 -26.06 12.17
C GLN A 29 -1.76 -25.74 12.36
N ASP A 30 -2.46 -25.39 11.29
CA ASP A 30 -3.87 -25.03 11.32
C ASP A 30 -4.75 -26.26 11.06
N PRO A 31 -5.63 -26.64 12.01
CA PRO A 31 -6.54 -27.77 11.84
C PRO A 31 -7.53 -27.60 10.68
N LEU A 32 -7.80 -26.38 10.23
CA LEU A 32 -8.67 -26.09 9.09
C LEU A 32 -8.05 -26.54 7.76
N ASN A 33 -6.73 -26.68 7.71
CA ASN A 33 -5.98 -27.13 6.53
C ASN A 33 -5.62 -28.63 6.57
N ALA A 34 -6.43 -29.45 7.26
CA ALA A 34 -6.20 -30.89 7.39
C ALA A 34 -6.04 -31.61 6.04
N GLU A 35 -6.62 -31.09 4.96
CA GLU A 35 -6.46 -31.62 3.61
C GLU A 35 -5.01 -31.55 3.08
N LEU A 36 -4.19 -30.66 3.65
CA LEU A 36 -2.76 -30.54 3.33
C LEU A 36 -1.92 -31.57 4.10
N MET A 37 -2.49 -32.22 5.10
CA MET A 37 -1.85 -33.24 5.90
C MET A 37 -1.83 -34.57 5.15
N THR A 38 -0.99 -34.68 4.14
CA THR A 38 -0.69 -35.97 3.53
C THR A 38 0.32 -36.71 4.39
N PRO A 39 0.33 -38.06 4.37
CA PRO A 39 1.25 -38.87 5.18
C PRO A 39 2.74 -38.59 4.89
N HIS A 40 3.02 -37.96 3.74
CA HIS A 40 4.38 -37.59 3.35
C HIS A 40 4.49 -36.09 3.17
N PHE A 41 5.38 -35.45 3.93
CA PHE A 41 5.67 -34.02 3.88
C PHE A 41 5.92 -33.50 2.44
N TYR A 42 6.72 -34.23 1.67
CA TYR A 42 7.06 -33.84 0.30
C TYR A 42 5.86 -33.79 -0.65
N SER A 43 4.94 -34.74 -0.54
CA SER A 43 3.72 -34.75 -1.38
C SER A 43 2.78 -33.61 -1.01
N GLY A 44 2.64 -33.29 0.29
CA GLY A 44 1.85 -32.17 0.76
C GLY A 44 2.40 -30.81 0.30
N TYR A 45 3.70 -30.59 0.43
CA TYR A 45 4.33 -29.37 -0.07
C TYR A 45 4.21 -29.21 -1.57
N PHE A 46 4.42 -30.29 -2.33
CA PHE A 46 4.23 -30.26 -3.79
C PHE A 46 2.78 -29.93 -4.16
N HIS A 47 1.82 -30.52 -3.51
CA HIS A 47 0.40 -30.24 -3.72
C HIS A 47 0.07 -28.79 -3.40
N TYR A 48 0.61 -28.24 -2.30
CA TYR A 48 0.49 -26.82 -1.95
C TYR A 48 1.05 -25.90 -3.03
N LEU A 49 2.22 -26.20 -3.59
CA LEU A 49 2.79 -25.41 -4.70
C LEU A 49 1.92 -25.45 -5.95
N VAL A 50 1.36 -26.61 -6.29
CA VAL A 50 0.44 -26.76 -7.43
C VAL A 50 -0.82 -25.90 -7.23
N ARG A 51 -1.41 -25.94 -6.04
CA ARG A 51 -2.57 -25.08 -5.71
C ARG A 51 -2.24 -23.59 -5.82
N LEU A 52 -1.07 -23.18 -5.31
CA LEU A 52 -0.59 -21.80 -5.43
C LEU A 52 -0.50 -21.34 -6.89
N ILE A 53 0.08 -22.18 -7.77
CA ILE A 53 0.21 -21.89 -9.20
C ILE A 53 -1.18 -21.79 -9.87
N GLN A 54 -2.14 -22.59 -9.43
CA GLN A 54 -3.53 -22.54 -9.89
C GLN A 54 -4.31 -21.33 -9.34
N GLY A 55 -3.67 -20.53 -8.47
CA GLY A 55 -4.27 -19.34 -7.86
C GLY A 55 -5.21 -19.64 -6.69
N ASP A 56 -5.10 -20.83 -6.12
CA ASP A 56 -5.74 -21.20 -4.86
C ASP A 56 -4.80 -20.83 -3.71
N LEU A 57 -5.12 -19.74 -3.04
CA LEU A 57 -4.33 -19.21 -1.91
C LEU A 57 -4.81 -19.74 -0.55
N GLY A 58 -5.84 -20.59 -0.56
CA GLY A 58 -6.46 -21.10 0.67
C GLY A 58 -7.52 -20.17 1.24
N ILE A 59 -7.87 -20.43 2.50
CA ILE A 59 -8.96 -19.76 3.22
C ILE A 59 -8.37 -18.88 4.32
N SER A 60 -8.98 -17.72 4.56
CA SER A 60 -8.60 -16.78 5.61
C SER A 60 -8.93 -17.37 6.99
N TYR A 61 -7.96 -17.32 7.91
CA TYR A 61 -8.11 -17.79 9.27
C TYR A 61 -9.22 -17.05 10.06
N ASN A 62 -9.39 -15.75 9.78
CA ASN A 62 -10.31 -14.90 10.54
C ASN A 62 -11.75 -14.86 10.03
N GLY A 63 -12.05 -15.41 8.86
CA GLY A 63 -13.39 -15.26 8.27
C GLY A 63 -13.89 -16.45 7.48
N GLY A 64 -13.05 -17.46 7.25
CA GLY A 64 -13.43 -18.61 6.40
C GLY A 64 -13.61 -18.25 4.92
N GLU A 65 -13.30 -17.02 4.53
CA GLU A 65 -13.38 -16.56 3.13
C GLU A 65 -12.14 -16.97 2.35
N ALA A 66 -12.30 -17.19 1.03
CA ALA A 66 -11.18 -17.46 0.17
C ALA A 66 -10.20 -16.27 0.17
N LEU A 67 -8.92 -16.51 0.49
CA LEU A 67 -7.87 -15.47 0.51
C LEU A 67 -7.77 -14.74 -0.82
N LYS A 68 -8.02 -15.43 -1.93
CA LYS A 68 -8.05 -14.84 -3.26
C LYS A 68 -9.07 -13.70 -3.34
N SER A 69 -10.31 -13.91 -2.90
CA SER A 69 -11.36 -12.87 -2.94
C SER A 69 -11.00 -11.68 -2.06
N THR A 70 -10.50 -11.93 -0.85
CA THR A 70 -10.06 -10.88 0.07
C THR A 70 -8.93 -10.03 -0.51
N ILE A 71 -7.92 -10.67 -1.11
CA ILE A 71 -6.81 -9.96 -1.77
C ILE A 71 -7.32 -9.09 -2.91
N PHE A 72 -8.15 -9.63 -3.80
CA PHE A 72 -8.68 -8.86 -4.94
C PHE A 72 -9.62 -7.73 -4.52
N THR A 73 -10.23 -7.80 -3.35
CA THR A 73 -11.05 -6.71 -2.80
C THR A 73 -10.19 -5.60 -2.19
N VAL A 74 -9.09 -5.95 -1.50
CA VAL A 74 -8.25 -5.00 -0.77
C VAL A 74 -7.12 -4.41 -1.63
N LEU A 75 -6.64 -5.16 -2.62
CA LEU A 75 -5.51 -4.77 -3.47
C LEU A 75 -5.77 -3.48 -4.27
N PRO A 76 -6.90 -3.31 -4.98
CA PRO A 76 -7.13 -2.11 -5.78
C PRO A 76 -7.09 -0.81 -4.96
N PRO A 77 -7.83 -0.67 -3.83
CA PRO A 77 -7.74 0.52 -3.00
C PRO A 77 -6.34 0.78 -2.43
N THR A 78 -5.60 -0.28 -2.11
CA THR A 78 -4.21 -0.15 -1.65
C THR A 78 -3.31 0.40 -2.75
N LEU A 79 -3.45 -0.09 -3.98
CA LEU A 79 -2.73 0.42 -5.15
C LEU A 79 -3.11 1.87 -5.47
N GLU A 80 -4.38 2.23 -5.32
CA GLU A 80 -4.88 3.60 -5.47
C GLU A 80 -4.17 4.56 -4.51
N LEU A 81 -4.12 4.22 -3.23
CA LEU A 81 -3.42 5.00 -2.21
C LEU A 81 -1.91 5.12 -2.53
N CYS A 82 -1.26 4.01 -2.88
CA CYS A 82 0.15 4.01 -3.24
C CYS A 82 0.42 4.88 -4.46
N PHE A 83 -0.41 4.78 -5.50
CA PHE A 83 -0.26 5.57 -6.72
C PHE A 83 -0.43 7.06 -6.44
N CYS A 84 -1.48 7.45 -5.70
CA CYS A 84 -1.71 8.84 -5.30
C CYS A 84 -0.55 9.39 -4.45
N ALA A 85 -0.04 8.59 -3.50
CA ALA A 85 1.08 8.99 -2.66
C ALA A 85 2.37 9.20 -3.45
N ILE A 86 2.71 8.30 -4.38
CA ILE A 86 3.89 8.42 -5.23
C ILE A 86 3.76 9.61 -6.19
N LEU A 87 2.58 9.81 -6.76
CA LEU A 87 2.31 10.95 -7.64
C LEU A 87 2.54 12.28 -6.90
N LEU A 88 1.96 12.44 -5.72
CA LEU A 88 2.16 13.64 -4.91
C LEU A 88 3.60 13.77 -4.42
N ALA A 89 4.24 12.67 -4.04
CA ALA A 89 5.63 12.68 -3.62
C ALA A 89 6.57 13.15 -4.73
N THR A 90 6.36 12.72 -5.96
CA THR A 90 7.15 13.17 -7.11
C THR A 90 6.84 14.62 -7.47
N LEU A 91 5.56 15.01 -7.44
CA LEU A 91 5.10 16.35 -7.74
C LEU A 91 5.69 17.40 -6.80
N PHE A 92 5.81 17.10 -5.53
CA PHE A 92 6.38 18.01 -4.52
C PHE A 92 7.88 17.77 -4.27
N GLY A 93 8.31 16.50 -4.25
CA GLY A 93 9.67 16.12 -3.90
C GLY A 93 10.71 16.58 -4.93
N ILE A 94 10.41 16.45 -6.23
CA ILE A 94 11.35 16.88 -7.27
C ILE A 94 11.55 18.39 -7.26
N PRO A 95 10.51 19.25 -7.31
CA PRO A 95 10.71 20.71 -7.28
C PRO A 95 11.39 21.19 -6.00
N LEU A 96 10.98 20.69 -4.83
CA LEU A 96 11.61 21.04 -3.56
C LEU A 96 13.08 20.61 -3.52
N GLY A 97 13.38 19.41 -4.00
CA GLY A 97 14.75 18.91 -4.12
C GLY A 97 15.61 19.79 -5.01
N LEU A 98 15.10 20.17 -6.18
CA LEU A 98 15.81 21.08 -7.13
C LEU A 98 16.04 22.46 -6.51
N ILE A 99 15.05 23.06 -5.88
CA ILE A 99 15.19 24.35 -5.18
C ILE A 99 16.27 24.26 -4.11
N GLY A 100 16.24 23.18 -3.29
CA GLY A 100 17.25 22.97 -2.27
C GLY A 100 18.66 22.72 -2.81
N ALA A 101 18.78 22.11 -3.99
CA ALA A 101 20.08 21.88 -4.68
C ALA A 101 20.63 23.15 -5.33
N ILE A 102 19.77 23.99 -5.92
CA ILE A 102 20.19 25.25 -6.56
C ILE A 102 20.62 26.30 -5.53
N TYR A 103 19.97 26.32 -4.37
CA TYR A 103 20.23 27.33 -3.33
C TYR A 103 20.77 26.73 -2.01
N PRO A 104 21.86 25.97 -2.01
CA PRO A 104 22.30 25.19 -0.84
C PRO A 104 22.73 26.04 0.34
N ALA A 105 23.26 27.27 0.10
CA ALA A 105 23.76 28.17 1.11
C ALA A 105 22.67 29.10 1.68
N ASN A 106 21.58 29.30 0.96
CA ASN A 106 20.49 30.20 1.33
C ASN A 106 19.60 29.59 2.44
N PHE A 107 18.84 30.46 3.09
CA PHE A 107 17.87 30.05 4.11
C PHE A 107 16.88 28.97 3.57
N ILE A 108 16.38 29.15 2.35
CA ILE A 108 15.44 28.22 1.69
C ILE A 108 16.06 26.83 1.57
N GLY A 109 17.26 26.71 1.00
CA GLY A 109 17.93 25.41 0.83
C GLY A 109 18.26 24.73 2.16
N LYS A 110 18.68 25.50 3.18
CA LYS A 110 18.89 24.99 4.54
C LYS A 110 17.61 24.48 5.15
N THR A 111 16.51 25.23 5.03
CA THR A 111 15.19 24.84 5.55
C THR A 111 14.70 23.55 4.89
N ILE A 112 14.76 23.46 3.56
CA ILE A 112 14.35 22.23 2.83
C ILE A 112 15.17 21.02 3.29
N ARG A 113 16.49 21.18 3.46
CA ARG A 113 17.38 20.11 3.95
C ARG A 113 17.02 19.69 5.38
N THR A 114 16.79 20.66 6.25
CA THR A 114 16.39 20.38 7.64
C THR A 114 15.03 19.70 7.70
N LEU A 115 14.04 20.19 6.95
CA LEU A 115 12.71 19.57 6.88
C LEU A 115 12.77 18.15 6.33
N SER A 116 13.58 17.91 5.29
CA SER A 116 13.74 16.54 4.77
C SER A 116 14.38 15.60 5.80
N ALA A 117 15.39 16.06 6.52
CA ALA A 117 16.03 15.28 7.57
C ALA A 117 15.07 14.97 8.74
N VAL A 118 14.31 15.97 9.19
CA VAL A 118 13.29 15.81 10.24
C VAL A 118 12.18 14.86 9.76
N GLY A 119 11.67 15.07 8.55
CA GLY A 119 10.60 14.24 8.00
C GLY A 119 10.99 12.76 7.86
N LEU A 120 12.25 12.48 7.51
CA LEU A 120 12.78 11.10 7.47
C LEU A 120 12.98 10.48 8.87
N SER A 121 13.13 11.31 9.89
CA SER A 121 13.30 10.85 11.27
C SER A 121 11.97 10.60 11.98
N LEU A 122 10.86 11.12 11.46
CA LEU A 122 9.53 10.98 12.07
C LEU A 122 8.90 9.64 11.66
N PRO A 123 8.48 8.81 12.63
CA PRO A 123 7.76 7.58 12.33
C PRO A 123 6.36 7.90 11.77
N VAL A 124 6.00 7.33 10.63
CA VAL A 124 4.70 7.55 9.97
C VAL A 124 3.53 7.20 10.89
N PHE A 125 3.67 6.17 11.71
CA PHE A 125 2.64 5.75 12.67
C PHE A 125 2.38 6.79 13.79
N TRP A 126 3.25 7.80 13.96
CA TRP A 126 3.01 8.94 14.84
C TRP A 126 2.27 10.06 14.12
N ILE A 127 2.61 10.30 12.87
CA ILE A 127 2.02 11.38 12.07
C ILE A 127 0.52 11.12 11.84
N ALA A 128 0.16 9.88 11.51
CA ALA A 128 -1.21 9.52 11.21
C ALA A 128 -2.20 9.82 12.37
N PRO A 129 -1.97 9.36 13.63
CA PRO A 129 -2.85 9.69 14.75
C PRO A 129 -2.92 11.19 15.06
N ILE A 130 -1.81 11.91 14.89
CA ILE A 130 -1.77 13.36 15.11
C ILE A 130 -2.66 14.08 14.10
N LEU A 131 -2.56 13.74 12.82
CA LEU A 131 -3.40 14.32 11.78
C LEU A 131 -4.88 13.95 11.96
N LEU A 132 -5.16 12.72 12.39
CA LEU A 132 -6.51 12.30 12.75
C LEU A 132 -7.08 13.11 13.91
N TYR A 133 -6.29 13.32 14.95
CA TYR A 133 -6.69 14.16 16.09
C TYR A 133 -7.01 15.58 15.64
N PHE A 134 -6.13 16.20 14.85
CA PHE A 134 -6.38 17.54 14.30
C PHE A 134 -7.61 17.59 13.39
N SER A 135 -7.84 16.57 12.58
CA SER A 135 -9.03 16.46 11.75
C SER A 135 -10.30 16.41 12.61
N ALA A 136 -10.27 15.64 13.70
CA ALA A 136 -11.41 15.48 14.60
C ALA A 136 -11.74 16.77 15.37
N ILE A 137 -10.75 17.45 15.95
CA ILE A 137 -10.99 18.69 16.76
C ILE A 137 -11.43 19.88 15.89
N ASN A 138 -11.02 19.92 14.62
CA ASN A 138 -11.42 20.99 13.70
C ASN A 138 -12.67 20.63 12.89
N ALA A 139 -13.31 19.50 13.19
CA ALA A 139 -14.48 19.00 12.47
C ALA A 139 -14.30 18.99 10.95
N TRP A 140 -13.11 18.61 10.48
CA TRP A 140 -12.87 18.45 9.06
C TRP A 140 -13.72 17.26 8.57
N GLU A 141 -14.42 17.46 7.48
CA GLU A 141 -15.19 16.38 6.84
C GLU A 141 -14.25 15.37 6.14
N ILE A 142 -13.20 14.95 6.83
CA ILE A 142 -12.19 14.01 6.34
C ILE A 142 -12.32 12.75 7.17
N SER A 143 -12.69 11.66 6.53
CA SER A 143 -12.79 10.37 7.21
C SER A 143 -11.43 9.66 7.23
N ALA A 144 -11.23 8.94 8.32
CA ALA A 144 -10.03 8.12 8.51
C ALA A 144 -10.28 6.63 8.28
N ILE A 145 -11.53 6.23 8.15
CA ILE A 145 -11.94 4.82 8.15
C ILE A 145 -12.74 4.53 6.88
N GLY A 146 -12.36 3.45 6.20
CA GLY A 146 -13.03 3.02 4.99
C GLY A 146 -12.59 3.78 3.73
N GLN A 147 -13.14 3.41 2.60
CA GLN A 147 -12.84 3.99 1.29
C GLN A 147 -13.83 5.12 0.94
N TYR A 148 -15.02 5.03 1.48
CA TYR A 148 -16.14 5.98 1.38
C TYR A 148 -17.17 5.65 2.45
N ASN A 149 -18.14 6.54 2.64
CA ASN A 149 -19.21 6.33 3.60
C ASN A 149 -20.13 5.20 3.13
N LEU A 150 -20.37 4.22 4.01
CA LEU A 150 -21.22 3.05 3.75
C LEU A 150 -22.67 3.38 3.39
N LEU A 151 -23.10 4.63 3.59
CA LEU A 151 -24.41 5.11 3.12
C LEU A 151 -24.49 5.24 1.60
N TYR A 152 -23.36 5.25 0.91
CA TYR A 152 -23.31 5.32 -0.53
C TYR A 152 -23.05 3.93 -1.12
N GLU A 153 -23.92 3.51 -2.02
CA GLU A 153 -23.71 2.27 -2.77
C GLU A 153 -22.89 2.57 -4.03
N ILE A 154 -21.61 2.22 -4.01
CA ILE A 154 -20.75 2.24 -5.19
C ILE A 154 -20.57 0.81 -5.67
N LYS A 155 -21.08 0.52 -6.87
CA LYS A 155 -20.90 -0.81 -7.47
C LYS A 155 -19.44 -0.97 -7.90
N PRO A 156 -18.71 -1.95 -7.37
CA PRO A 156 -17.32 -2.16 -7.75
C PRO A 156 -17.27 -2.71 -9.20
N ILE A 157 -16.71 -1.91 -10.12
CA ILE A 157 -16.51 -2.27 -11.53
C ILE A 157 -15.04 -2.59 -11.75
N SER A 158 -14.17 -1.66 -11.34
CA SER A 158 -12.71 -1.81 -11.40
C SER A 158 -12.09 -2.20 -10.06
N GLY A 159 -12.81 -1.99 -8.96
CA GLY A 159 -12.34 -2.13 -7.59
C GLY A 159 -11.57 -0.91 -7.07
N PHE A 160 -11.36 0.12 -7.91
CA PHE A 160 -10.76 1.39 -7.53
C PHE A 160 -11.86 2.41 -7.24
N PRO A 161 -12.10 2.79 -5.98
CA PRO A 161 -13.18 3.71 -5.61
C PRO A 161 -13.17 5.04 -6.37
N ILE A 162 -11.99 5.61 -6.60
CA ILE A 162 -11.85 6.87 -7.35
C ILE A 162 -12.28 6.74 -8.82
N ILE A 163 -12.19 5.54 -9.39
CA ILE A 163 -12.63 5.26 -10.77
C ILE A 163 -14.10 4.89 -10.76
N ASP A 164 -14.49 4.00 -9.86
CA ASP A 164 -15.83 3.41 -9.84
C ASP A 164 -16.92 4.45 -9.55
N VAL A 165 -16.59 5.48 -8.75
CA VAL A 165 -17.52 6.58 -8.45
C VAL A 165 -17.98 7.36 -9.70
N TRP A 166 -17.22 7.36 -10.80
CA TRP A 166 -17.59 8.03 -12.04
C TRP A 166 -18.71 7.30 -12.80
N PHE A 167 -18.92 6.02 -12.52
CA PHE A 167 -19.94 5.18 -13.13
C PHE A 167 -21.22 5.11 -12.30
N VAL A 168 -21.28 5.82 -11.17
CA VAL A 168 -22.48 5.85 -10.32
C VAL A 168 -23.56 6.70 -10.99
N GLU A 169 -24.71 6.09 -11.26
CA GLU A 169 -25.91 6.75 -11.75
C GLU A 169 -26.78 7.22 -10.57
N ALA A 170 -26.38 8.29 -9.92
CA ALA A 170 -27.15 8.84 -8.80
C ALA A 170 -27.24 10.36 -8.91
N PRO A 171 -28.36 10.97 -8.47
CA PRO A 171 -28.52 12.43 -8.46
C PRO A 171 -27.49 13.11 -7.54
N TYR A 172 -26.86 12.36 -6.63
CA TYR A 172 -25.84 12.83 -5.66
C TYR A 172 -24.41 12.50 -6.07
N ARG A 173 -24.14 12.17 -7.33
CA ARG A 173 -22.82 11.76 -7.82
C ARG A 173 -21.68 12.67 -7.34
N ILE A 174 -21.86 13.99 -7.39
CA ILE A 174 -20.85 14.96 -6.95
C ILE A 174 -20.53 14.79 -5.45
N LYS A 175 -21.55 14.57 -4.61
CA LYS A 175 -21.34 14.33 -3.17
C LYS A 175 -20.61 13.02 -2.92
N ILE A 176 -20.86 11.99 -3.72
CA ILE A 176 -20.18 10.70 -3.62
C ILE A 176 -18.71 10.84 -4.02
N ILE A 177 -18.42 11.56 -5.13
CA ILE A 177 -17.04 11.88 -5.54
C ILE A 177 -16.31 12.65 -4.42
N GLN A 178 -16.94 13.69 -3.89
CA GLN A 178 -16.37 14.45 -2.77
C GLN A 178 -16.07 13.55 -1.56
N ASN A 179 -16.97 12.65 -1.22
CA ASN A 179 -16.81 11.74 -0.10
C ASN A 179 -15.65 10.76 -0.32
N VAL A 180 -15.49 10.16 -1.51
CA VAL A 180 -14.34 9.31 -1.84
C VAL A 180 -13.03 10.09 -1.70
N LEU A 181 -12.97 11.32 -2.22
CA LEU A 181 -11.78 12.17 -2.11
C LEU A 181 -11.45 12.53 -0.66
N GLN A 182 -12.46 12.77 0.18
CA GLN A 182 -12.29 13.04 1.60
C GLN A 182 -11.69 11.84 2.35
N HIS A 183 -12.10 10.63 2.01
CA HIS A 183 -11.54 9.41 2.61
C HIS A 183 -10.11 9.13 2.12
N LEU A 184 -9.80 9.48 0.88
CA LEU A 184 -8.49 9.30 0.28
C LEU A 184 -7.46 10.34 0.76
N ALA A 185 -7.90 11.55 1.11
CA ALA A 185 -7.02 12.70 1.38
C ALA A 185 -6.02 12.44 2.50
N LEU A 186 -6.49 12.08 3.70
CA LEU A 186 -5.64 11.95 4.88
C LEU A 186 -4.64 10.80 4.79
N PRO A 187 -5.05 9.58 4.41
CA PRO A 187 -4.10 8.48 4.22
C PRO A 187 -3.05 8.78 3.15
N THR A 188 -3.46 9.39 2.04
CA THR A 188 -2.53 9.77 0.97
C THR A 188 -1.51 10.81 1.46
N LEU A 189 -1.94 11.85 2.19
CA LEU A 189 -1.03 12.84 2.76
C LEU A 189 0.02 12.19 3.67
N VAL A 190 -0.42 11.32 4.57
CA VAL A 190 0.49 10.60 5.48
C VAL A 190 1.50 9.75 4.70
N LEU A 191 1.04 8.97 3.73
CA LEU A 191 1.90 8.12 2.92
C LEU A 191 2.85 8.90 2.00
N THR A 192 2.49 10.13 1.63
CA THR A 192 3.30 11.00 0.75
C THR A 192 4.54 11.55 1.46
N ILE A 193 4.51 11.71 2.78
CA ILE A 193 5.57 12.41 3.53
C ILE A 193 6.94 11.75 3.33
N LEU A 194 7.06 10.47 3.63
CA LEU A 194 8.36 9.76 3.56
C LEU A 194 8.95 9.75 2.14
N PRO A 195 8.21 9.31 1.09
CA PRO A 195 8.76 9.32 -0.26
C PRO A 195 9.13 10.73 -0.73
N THR A 196 8.35 11.77 -0.37
CA THR A 196 8.69 13.16 -0.69
C THR A 196 10.05 13.55 -0.10
N MET A 197 10.26 13.29 1.19
CA MET A 197 11.52 13.64 1.87
C MET A 197 12.70 12.85 1.31
N GLU A 198 12.48 11.58 0.93
CA GLU A 198 13.52 10.75 0.29
C GLU A 198 13.89 11.29 -1.10
N ILE A 199 12.90 11.66 -1.93
CA ILE A 199 13.13 12.28 -3.24
C ILE A 199 13.90 13.59 -3.08
N VAL A 200 13.49 14.46 -2.15
CA VAL A 200 14.18 15.72 -1.85
C VAL A 200 15.64 15.46 -1.52
N ARG A 201 15.91 14.50 -0.62
CA ARG A 201 17.27 14.12 -0.23
C ARG A 201 18.09 13.62 -1.39
N LEU A 202 17.54 12.70 -2.21
CA LEU A 202 18.24 12.13 -3.36
C LEU A 202 18.57 13.19 -4.43
N VAL A 203 17.67 14.13 -4.70
CA VAL A 203 17.89 15.22 -5.65
C VAL A 203 18.96 16.18 -5.15
N GLN A 204 19.02 16.46 -3.86
CA GLN A 204 20.05 17.35 -3.27
C GLN A 204 21.43 16.71 -3.17
N GLN A 205 21.56 15.39 -3.23
CA GLN A 205 22.85 14.68 -3.15
C GLN A 205 23.61 14.68 -4.50
N ARG A 206 23.00 15.05 -5.59
CA ARG A 206 23.60 15.13 -6.93
C ARG A 206 24.01 16.53 -7.28
#